data_8ca7562f702a75f2120dfc56b3ef66d3
#
_entry.id   8ca7562f702a75f2120dfc56b3ef66d3
#
_cell.length_a   1.000
_cell.length_b   1.000
_cell.length_c   1.000
_cell.angle_alpha   90.00
_cell.angle_beta   90.00
_cell.angle_gamma   90.00
#
_symmetry.space_group_name_H-M   'P 1'
#
loop_
_entity.id
_entity.type
_entity.pdbx_description
1 polymer ?
#
loop_
_entity_poly.entity_id
_entity_poly.type
_entity_poly.pdbx_seq_one_letter_code
_entity_poly.pdbx_strand_id
1 'polypeptide(L)'
;LRKPADSKDNEEQIIRAGPDKVGLSSYLASLKRLNKSHTEMQASNLRANQNTMADLTRLIKSGNAQLETYFDMLLRGETPRSIEPLHYITKDKPFPVLPQDKIARLGLVYAYLIGSQKHVGYDSPASKIFAEVRGPYLSLSLANLAAASVNTAKKKNPGAIYRAGTNGISTYAQAMEAIFLSEYDNICSIFKREDWGPVFQATCQSALSELARTLRELNAHIKGHLGTDCFLAYEVTEILSSLSGNLETRTGELKTSLAAALKPVRETAKASLSELLEDTKRKTAGLQTLSSDGASTPLVVETIQRLQAMVEFLRPISSIMISLGDGGWKSASGSAGRSNEAIPSLASFDVTADGRDIFTHYCLDTIDALLSSLDQKAKVLLRGKSVTGVFLANSVVTIERMIRDSDLGPLLQSRLEVLEQWRKKATAAYTDVCRDLSVYLFDTIHTNRTQRPTSGQATDSASVIKGLSSKDKDKIKEKFSQFNAAFDDMVVKHKSYNMEAEVRSMFGKDIRQKLQPLYDRFWDRYHEIDKGKGKYVKYDKSSIAAVFLSLAS
;
A
#
# COMPACT_ATOMS: atom_id res chain seq x y z
N LEU A 1 -32.91 -49.80 57.43
CA LEU A 1 -32.13 -48.60 57.89
C LEU A 1 -30.61 -48.77 57.78
N ARG A 2 -30.03 -49.96 57.39
CA ARG A 2 -28.57 -50.15 57.24
C ARG A 2 -28.03 -49.85 55.81
N LYS A 3 -28.81 -49.76 54.78
CA LYS A 3 -28.41 -49.58 53.38
C LYS A 3 -27.68 -48.23 53.03
N PRO A 4 -27.95 -47.11 53.72
CA PRO A 4 -27.24 -45.86 53.38
C PRO A 4 -25.78 -45.80 53.85
N ALA A 5 -25.44 -46.44 55.00
CA ALA A 5 -24.08 -46.42 55.57
C ALA A 5 -23.12 -47.34 54.80
N ASP A 6 -23.56 -48.58 54.46
CA ASP A 6 -22.75 -49.51 53.67
C ASP A 6 -22.50 -49.00 52.25
N SER A 7 -23.45 -48.25 51.72
CA SER A 7 -23.31 -47.56 50.42
C SER A 7 -22.29 -46.43 50.52
N LYS A 8 -22.25 -45.64 51.59
CA LYS A 8 -21.31 -44.55 51.80
C LYS A 8 -19.86 -45.04 51.85
N ASP A 9 -19.59 -46.11 52.60
CA ASP A 9 -18.23 -46.64 52.73
C ASP A 9 -17.68 -47.17 51.40
N ASN A 10 -18.52 -47.81 50.59
CA ASN A 10 -18.14 -48.26 49.27
C ASN A 10 -17.85 -47.07 48.30
N GLU A 11 -18.70 -46.05 48.33
CA GLU A 11 -18.48 -44.84 47.52
C GLU A 11 -17.23 -44.10 47.98
N GLU A 12 -16.95 -44.00 49.29
CA GLU A 12 -15.73 -43.43 49.80
C GLU A 12 -14.47 -44.14 49.33
N GLN A 13 -14.47 -45.46 49.26
CA GLN A 13 -13.37 -46.28 48.73
C GLN A 13 -13.14 -46.00 47.25
N ILE A 14 -14.20 -45.85 46.46
CA ILE A 14 -14.15 -45.51 45.04
C ILE A 14 -13.52 -44.13 44.86
N ILE A 15 -13.97 -43.14 45.63
CA ILE A 15 -13.41 -41.76 45.55
C ILE A 15 -11.94 -41.76 45.99
N ARG A 16 -11.58 -42.48 47.05
CA ARG A 16 -10.16 -42.56 47.50
C ARG A 16 -9.26 -43.26 46.48
N ALA A 17 -9.76 -44.23 45.73
CA ALA A 17 -9.00 -44.95 44.73
C ALA A 17 -8.70 -44.12 43.49
N GLY A 18 -9.59 -43.19 43.14
CA GLY A 18 -9.45 -42.27 42.01
C GLY A 18 -9.94 -42.84 40.66
N PRO A 19 -10.19 -41.94 39.68
CA PRO A 19 -10.79 -42.32 38.37
C PRO A 19 -9.91 -43.24 37.53
N ASP A 20 -8.58 -43.21 37.72
CA ASP A 20 -7.62 -44.05 36.98
C ASP A 20 -7.72 -45.51 37.37
N LYS A 21 -7.89 -45.79 38.68
CA LYS A 21 -7.91 -47.18 39.20
C LYS A 21 -9.25 -47.86 39.06
N VAL A 22 -10.33 -47.13 39.28
CA VAL A 22 -11.68 -47.71 39.24
C VAL A 22 -12.36 -47.57 37.88
N GLY A 23 -11.78 -46.83 36.97
CA GLY A 23 -12.36 -46.47 35.68
C GLY A 23 -13.32 -45.29 35.77
N LEU A 24 -13.28 -44.42 34.76
CA LEU A 24 -14.01 -43.13 34.73
C LEU A 24 -15.53 -43.32 34.87
N SER A 25 -16.11 -44.32 34.16
CA SER A 25 -17.55 -44.54 34.21
C SER A 25 -18.04 -44.93 35.61
N SER A 26 -17.32 -45.83 36.29
CA SER A 26 -17.65 -46.26 37.67
C SER A 26 -17.48 -45.10 38.66
N TYR A 27 -16.42 -44.30 38.47
CA TYR A 27 -16.14 -43.15 39.30
C TYR A 27 -17.23 -42.07 39.16
N LEU A 28 -17.63 -41.71 37.94
CA LEU A 28 -18.72 -40.76 37.69
C LEU A 28 -20.07 -41.27 38.22
N ALA A 29 -20.34 -42.57 38.11
CA ALA A 29 -21.55 -43.18 38.68
C ALA A 29 -21.58 -43.06 40.21
N SER A 30 -20.44 -43.28 40.88
CA SER A 30 -20.27 -43.08 42.31
C SER A 30 -20.56 -41.62 42.73
N LEU A 31 -19.94 -40.65 42.06
CA LEU A 31 -20.19 -39.21 42.34
C LEU A 31 -21.67 -38.82 42.10
N LYS A 32 -22.31 -39.33 41.06
CA LYS A 32 -23.74 -39.09 40.82
C LYS A 32 -24.60 -39.62 41.96
N ARG A 33 -24.31 -40.84 42.49
CA ARG A 33 -25.02 -41.40 43.65
C ARG A 33 -24.81 -40.54 44.90
N LEU A 34 -23.57 -40.11 45.17
CA LEU A 34 -23.25 -39.19 46.28
C LEU A 34 -24.01 -37.86 46.19
N ASN A 35 -24.03 -37.26 44.98
CA ASN A 35 -24.78 -36.01 44.76
C ASN A 35 -26.30 -36.22 44.96
N LYS A 36 -26.86 -37.34 44.48
CA LYS A 36 -28.26 -37.66 44.69
C LYS A 36 -28.57 -37.82 46.17
N SER A 37 -27.77 -38.59 46.91
CA SER A 37 -27.92 -38.75 48.37
C SER A 37 -27.82 -37.44 49.13
N HIS A 38 -26.87 -36.57 48.73
CA HIS A 38 -26.70 -35.24 49.33
C HIS A 38 -27.96 -34.37 49.10
N THR A 39 -28.50 -34.35 47.87
CA THR A 39 -29.70 -33.58 47.53
C THR A 39 -30.94 -34.10 48.28
N GLU A 40 -31.10 -35.41 48.37
CA GLU A 40 -32.21 -36.05 49.13
C GLU A 40 -32.14 -35.72 50.65
N MET A 41 -30.93 -35.75 51.24
CA MET A 41 -30.72 -35.38 52.64
C MET A 41 -30.95 -33.89 52.87
N GLN A 42 -30.55 -33.05 51.96
CA GLN A 42 -30.78 -31.59 52.03
C GLN A 42 -32.30 -31.29 51.99
N ALA A 43 -33.05 -31.99 51.15
CA ALA A 43 -34.50 -31.81 51.06
C ALA A 43 -35.24 -32.29 52.34
N SER A 44 -34.69 -33.28 53.07
CA SER A 44 -35.30 -33.82 54.31
C SER A 44 -35.17 -32.91 55.52
N ASN A 45 -34.27 -31.95 55.49
CA ASN A 45 -34.04 -30.89 56.50
C ASN A 45 -33.94 -31.40 57.96
N LEU A 46 -33.46 -32.61 58.19
CA LEU A 46 -33.33 -33.23 59.52
C LEU A 46 -31.98 -32.83 60.15
N ARG A 47 -32.00 -32.27 61.36
CA ARG A 47 -30.82 -31.92 62.15
C ARG A 47 -29.88 -33.11 62.39
N ALA A 48 -30.41 -34.33 62.51
CA ALA A 48 -29.62 -35.55 62.66
C ALA A 48 -28.68 -35.87 61.51
N ASN A 49 -28.91 -35.28 60.33
CA ASN A 49 -28.15 -35.54 59.10
C ASN A 49 -26.99 -34.55 58.83
N GLN A 50 -26.80 -33.56 59.73
CA GLN A 50 -25.80 -32.48 59.48
C GLN A 50 -24.36 -33.00 59.30
N ASN A 51 -23.91 -33.92 60.17
CA ASN A 51 -22.57 -34.50 60.08
C ASN A 51 -22.40 -35.32 58.79
N THR A 52 -23.41 -36.14 58.44
CA THR A 52 -23.42 -36.95 57.20
C THR A 52 -23.43 -36.05 55.97
N MET A 53 -24.17 -34.95 55.99
CA MET A 53 -24.15 -33.96 54.89
C MET A 53 -22.79 -33.28 54.75
N ALA A 54 -22.13 -32.95 55.88
CA ALA A 54 -20.80 -32.38 55.83
C ALA A 54 -19.76 -33.36 55.22
N ASP A 55 -19.85 -34.64 55.60
CA ASP A 55 -18.99 -35.68 55.03
C ASP A 55 -19.26 -35.90 53.53
N LEU A 56 -20.53 -35.95 53.13
CA LEU A 56 -20.88 -36.06 51.71
C LEU A 56 -20.38 -34.86 50.91
N THR A 57 -20.56 -33.68 51.45
CA THR A 57 -20.04 -32.44 50.80
C THR A 57 -18.52 -32.50 50.62
N ARG A 58 -17.80 -33.00 51.66
CA ARG A 58 -16.34 -33.14 51.59
C ARG A 58 -15.93 -34.17 50.53
N LEU A 59 -16.61 -35.33 50.48
CA LEU A 59 -16.35 -36.40 49.49
C LEU A 59 -16.64 -35.93 48.08
N ILE A 60 -17.76 -35.24 47.84
CA ILE A 60 -18.10 -34.67 46.52
C ILE A 60 -17.06 -33.64 46.08
N LYS A 61 -16.67 -32.74 47.02
CA LYS A 61 -15.65 -31.73 46.72
C LYS A 61 -14.28 -32.37 46.39
N SER A 62 -13.87 -33.37 47.17
CA SER A 62 -12.66 -34.16 46.91
C SER A 62 -12.73 -34.88 45.57
N GLY A 63 -13.88 -35.50 45.26
CA GLY A 63 -14.11 -36.20 44.00
C GLY A 63 -14.07 -35.29 42.80
N ASN A 64 -14.67 -34.12 42.89
CA ASN A 64 -14.61 -33.12 41.84
C ASN A 64 -13.17 -32.61 41.60
N ALA A 65 -12.40 -32.35 42.67
CA ALA A 65 -10.98 -31.96 42.57
C ALA A 65 -10.13 -33.05 41.90
N GLN A 66 -10.43 -34.33 42.16
CA GLN A 66 -9.74 -35.43 41.49
C GLN A 66 -10.13 -35.53 40.00
N LEU A 67 -11.36 -35.21 39.62
CA LEU A 67 -11.76 -35.13 38.22
C LEU A 67 -11.08 -33.99 37.49
N GLU A 68 -10.91 -32.84 38.15
CA GLU A 68 -10.14 -31.72 37.60
C GLU A 68 -8.67 -32.14 37.36
N THR A 69 -8.05 -32.77 38.34
CA THR A 69 -6.70 -33.33 38.21
C THR A 69 -6.60 -34.37 37.10
N TYR A 70 -7.61 -35.24 36.98
CA TYR A 70 -7.68 -36.25 35.92
C TYR A 70 -7.83 -35.64 34.53
N PHE A 71 -8.64 -34.60 34.42
CA PHE A 71 -8.77 -33.81 33.17
C PHE A 71 -7.45 -33.20 32.76
N ASP A 72 -6.75 -32.54 33.71
CA ASP A 72 -5.43 -31.93 33.48
C ASP A 72 -4.40 -32.98 33.06
N MET A 73 -4.36 -34.13 33.75
CA MET A 73 -3.42 -35.20 33.45
C MET A 73 -3.65 -35.81 32.05
N LEU A 74 -4.90 -36.08 31.67
CA LEU A 74 -5.25 -36.58 30.36
C LEU A 74 -4.85 -35.60 29.26
N LEU A 75 -5.12 -34.32 29.48
CA LEU A 75 -4.85 -33.29 28.49
C LEU A 75 -3.36 -33.05 28.33
N ARG A 76 -2.60 -32.98 29.43
CA ARG A 76 -1.13 -32.82 29.39
C ARG A 76 -0.45 -34.05 28.78
N GLY A 77 -0.96 -35.24 29.00
CA GLY A 77 -0.41 -36.45 28.40
C GLY A 77 -0.47 -36.48 26.87
N GLU A 78 -1.46 -35.80 26.28
CA GLU A 78 -1.65 -35.72 24.84
C GLU A 78 -1.19 -34.36 24.24
N THR A 79 -0.67 -33.44 25.07
CA THR A 79 -0.22 -32.13 24.65
C THR A 79 1.30 -32.10 24.62
N PRO A 80 1.95 -32.12 23.44
CA PRO A 80 3.38 -31.89 23.35
C PRO A 80 3.72 -30.45 23.75
N ARG A 81 4.96 -30.18 24.09
CA ARG A 81 5.42 -28.82 24.41
C ARG A 81 5.19 -27.85 23.26
N SER A 82 5.49 -28.29 22.04
CA SER A 82 5.29 -27.58 20.79
C SER A 82 5.34 -28.55 19.61
N ILE A 83 4.81 -28.14 18.47
CA ILE A 83 5.03 -28.80 17.18
C ILE A 83 5.79 -27.87 16.25
N GLU A 84 6.29 -28.42 15.14
CA GLU A 84 6.89 -27.63 14.06
C GLU A 84 5.87 -27.46 12.92
N PRO A 85 5.19 -26.30 12.83
CA PRO A 85 4.11 -26.08 11.87
C PRO A 85 4.54 -26.26 10.42
N LEU A 86 5.77 -25.86 10.06
CA LEU A 86 6.31 -26.00 8.71
C LEU A 86 6.28 -27.44 8.22
N HIS A 87 6.48 -28.42 9.10
CA HIS A 87 6.42 -29.83 8.73
C HIS A 87 5.04 -30.23 8.20
N TYR A 88 3.98 -29.67 8.77
CA TYR A 88 2.60 -29.95 8.36
C TYR A 88 2.26 -29.20 7.09
N ILE A 89 2.59 -27.92 7.00
CA ILE A 89 2.33 -27.07 5.84
C ILE A 89 3.05 -27.58 4.59
N THR A 90 4.36 -27.85 4.69
CA THR A 90 5.18 -28.27 3.53
C THR A 90 4.83 -29.66 3.01
N LYS A 91 4.30 -30.54 3.86
CA LYS A 91 3.90 -31.90 3.49
C LYS A 91 2.39 -32.05 3.27
N ASP A 92 1.66 -30.95 3.30
CA ASP A 92 0.19 -30.92 3.19
C ASP A 92 -0.48 -31.93 4.13
N LYS A 93 -0.01 -31.99 5.38
CA LYS A 93 -0.54 -32.86 6.41
C LYS A 93 -1.51 -32.10 7.30
N PRO A 94 -2.61 -32.77 7.75
CA PRO A 94 -3.50 -32.16 8.74
C PRO A 94 -2.74 -31.93 10.05
N PHE A 95 -3.06 -30.80 10.70
CA PHE A 95 -2.53 -30.51 12.04
C PHE A 95 -3.08 -31.50 13.05
N PRO A 96 -2.31 -31.88 14.09
CA PRO A 96 -2.72 -32.89 15.05
C PRO A 96 -3.93 -32.45 15.87
N VAL A 97 -4.86 -33.35 16.02
CA VAL A 97 -6.02 -33.27 16.94
C VAL A 97 -5.83 -34.26 18.08
N LEU A 98 -6.55 -34.06 19.17
CA LEU A 98 -6.55 -34.97 20.28
C LEU A 98 -7.14 -36.32 19.87
N PRO A 99 -6.65 -37.47 20.43
CA PRO A 99 -7.21 -38.80 20.17
C PRO A 99 -8.66 -38.90 20.60
N GLN A 100 -9.51 -39.59 19.83
CA GLN A 100 -10.94 -39.67 20.06
C GLN A 100 -11.33 -40.30 21.42
N ASP A 101 -10.56 -41.27 21.89
CA ASP A 101 -10.77 -41.88 23.22
C ASP A 101 -10.51 -40.88 24.36
N LYS A 102 -9.54 -40.00 24.18
CA LYS A 102 -9.23 -38.92 25.14
C LYS A 102 -10.30 -37.83 25.09
N ILE A 103 -10.69 -37.40 23.89
CA ILE A 103 -11.79 -36.44 23.69
C ILE A 103 -13.07 -36.95 24.40
N ALA A 104 -13.42 -38.22 24.23
CA ALA A 104 -14.60 -38.80 24.87
C ALA A 104 -14.51 -38.74 26.41
N ARG A 105 -13.35 -39.07 26.99
CA ARG A 105 -13.13 -38.99 28.44
C ARG A 105 -13.17 -37.56 28.95
N LEU A 106 -12.49 -36.63 28.28
CA LEU A 106 -12.50 -35.21 28.60
C LEU A 106 -13.93 -34.64 28.58
N GLY A 107 -14.71 -34.99 27.54
CA GLY A 107 -16.10 -34.58 27.41
C GLY A 107 -16.99 -35.11 28.53
N LEU A 108 -16.79 -36.36 28.97
CA LEU A 108 -17.54 -36.93 30.10
C LEU A 108 -17.22 -36.21 31.42
N VAL A 109 -15.95 -35.90 31.68
CA VAL A 109 -15.54 -35.15 32.89
C VAL A 109 -16.12 -33.73 32.86
N TYR A 110 -16.00 -33.02 31.75
CA TYR A 110 -16.58 -31.69 31.58
C TYR A 110 -18.08 -31.69 31.77
N ALA A 111 -18.83 -32.62 31.16
CA ALA A 111 -20.27 -32.70 31.27
C ALA A 111 -20.72 -32.96 32.72
N TYR A 112 -19.98 -33.78 33.47
CA TYR A 112 -20.26 -34.00 34.88
C TYR A 112 -19.98 -32.73 35.73
N LEU A 113 -18.82 -32.11 35.57
CA LEU A 113 -18.43 -30.92 36.35
C LEU A 113 -19.43 -29.77 36.18
N ILE A 114 -19.90 -29.52 34.94
CA ILE A 114 -20.93 -28.50 34.69
C ILE A 114 -22.26 -28.86 35.34
N GLY A 115 -22.65 -30.11 35.27
CA GLY A 115 -23.93 -30.57 35.85
C GLY A 115 -23.93 -30.57 37.39
N SER A 116 -22.79 -30.76 38.03
CA SER A 116 -22.65 -30.85 39.49
C SER A 116 -22.37 -29.53 40.19
N GLN A 117 -21.69 -28.64 39.50
CA GLN A 117 -21.33 -27.32 39.99
C GLN A 117 -22.16 -26.29 39.21
N LYS A 118 -22.90 -25.43 39.87
CA LYS A 118 -23.70 -24.36 39.21
C LYS A 118 -22.82 -23.29 38.57
N HIS A 119 -21.76 -23.69 37.85
CA HIS A 119 -20.90 -22.79 37.12
C HIS A 119 -21.47 -22.47 35.74
N VAL A 120 -21.29 -21.23 35.30
CA VAL A 120 -21.43 -20.86 33.88
C VAL A 120 -20.30 -21.58 33.12
N GLY A 121 -20.63 -22.29 32.03
CA GLY A 121 -19.76 -23.27 31.41
C GLY A 121 -18.35 -22.78 31.07
N TYR A 122 -18.20 -21.52 30.59
CA TYR A 122 -16.89 -20.92 30.26
C TYR A 122 -16.03 -20.62 31.51
N ASP A 123 -16.61 -20.53 32.70
CA ASP A 123 -15.90 -20.33 33.97
C ASP A 123 -15.68 -21.66 34.72
N SER A 124 -15.96 -22.78 34.07
CA SER A 124 -15.75 -24.12 34.63
C SER A 124 -14.25 -24.39 34.82
N PRO A 125 -13.88 -25.19 35.84
CA PRO A 125 -12.48 -25.62 36.00
C PRO A 125 -11.91 -26.30 34.75
N ALA A 126 -12.69 -27.11 34.07
CA ALA A 126 -12.29 -27.82 32.85
C ALA A 126 -11.92 -26.82 31.71
N SER A 127 -12.71 -25.76 31.54
CA SER A 127 -12.41 -24.72 30.54
C SER A 127 -11.11 -23.97 30.84
N LYS A 128 -10.89 -23.65 32.12
CA LYS A 128 -9.63 -22.99 32.57
C LYS A 128 -8.43 -23.91 32.36
N ILE A 129 -8.50 -25.17 32.79
CA ILE A 129 -7.43 -26.15 32.61
C ILE A 129 -7.11 -26.32 31.12
N PHE A 130 -8.15 -26.40 30.27
CA PHE A 130 -7.95 -26.52 28.82
C PHE A 130 -7.15 -25.36 28.26
N ALA A 131 -7.53 -24.13 28.58
CA ALA A 131 -6.81 -22.92 28.14
C ALA A 131 -5.39 -22.85 28.70
N GLU A 132 -5.19 -23.21 29.97
CA GLU A 132 -3.87 -23.21 30.63
C GLU A 132 -2.90 -24.26 30.04
N VAL A 133 -3.38 -25.39 29.57
CA VAL A 133 -2.57 -26.45 28.98
C VAL A 133 -2.33 -26.23 27.49
N ARG A 134 -3.40 -25.90 26.74
CA ARG A 134 -3.31 -25.78 25.28
C ARG A 134 -2.83 -24.41 24.81
N GLY A 135 -3.06 -23.36 25.57
CA GLY A 135 -2.60 -22.01 25.22
C GLY A 135 -1.08 -21.90 25.01
N PRO A 136 -0.25 -22.32 25.97
CA PRO A 136 1.20 -22.36 25.80
C PRO A 136 1.66 -23.24 24.62
N TYR A 137 1.01 -24.39 24.38
CA TYR A 137 1.29 -25.24 23.23
C TYR A 137 1.10 -24.50 21.90
N LEU A 138 -0.02 -23.75 21.73
CA LEU A 138 -0.27 -22.94 20.55
C LEU A 138 0.81 -21.87 20.38
N SER A 139 1.07 -21.11 21.44
CA SER A 139 2.02 -20.00 21.42
C SER A 139 3.46 -20.47 21.12
N LEU A 140 3.93 -21.52 21.79
CA LEU A 140 5.27 -22.06 21.57
C LEU A 140 5.44 -22.68 20.18
N SER A 141 4.40 -23.32 19.64
CA SER A 141 4.44 -23.89 18.29
C SER A 141 4.59 -22.80 17.22
N LEU A 142 4.07 -21.60 17.45
CA LEU A 142 4.12 -20.48 16.52
C LEU A 142 5.33 -19.55 16.73
N ALA A 143 6.05 -19.67 17.84
CA ALA A 143 7.09 -18.72 18.26
C ALA A 143 8.22 -18.56 17.24
N ASN A 144 8.69 -19.66 16.63
CA ASN A 144 9.76 -19.62 15.61
C ASN A 144 9.32 -18.86 14.35
N LEU A 145 8.07 -19.02 13.92
CA LEU A 145 7.53 -18.32 12.76
C LEU A 145 7.31 -16.82 13.04
N ALA A 146 6.89 -16.49 14.24
CA ALA A 146 6.80 -15.10 14.71
C ALA A 146 8.16 -14.41 14.65
N ALA A 147 9.20 -15.05 15.23
CA ALA A 147 10.57 -14.55 15.20
C ALA A 147 11.13 -14.45 13.77
N ALA A 148 10.86 -15.43 12.91
CA ALA A 148 11.27 -15.43 11.51
C ALA A 148 10.68 -14.24 10.75
N SER A 149 9.42 -13.88 11.00
CA SER A 149 8.77 -12.73 10.37
C SER A 149 9.50 -11.41 10.66
N VAL A 150 9.90 -11.19 11.92
CA VAL A 150 10.67 -10.00 12.32
C VAL A 150 12.09 -10.03 11.75
N ASN A 151 12.76 -11.19 11.84
CA ASN A 151 14.15 -11.33 11.38
C ASN A 151 14.28 -11.16 9.86
N THR A 152 13.33 -11.67 9.08
CA THR A 152 13.33 -11.48 7.61
C THR A 152 13.14 -10.03 7.21
N ALA A 153 12.33 -9.27 7.93
CA ALA A 153 12.20 -7.84 7.70
C ALA A 153 13.53 -7.08 7.94
N LYS A 154 14.26 -7.43 9.00
CA LYS A 154 15.52 -6.78 9.40
C LYS A 154 16.72 -7.13 8.51
N LYS A 155 16.72 -8.28 7.84
CA LYS A 155 17.83 -8.79 7.01
C LYS A 155 17.86 -8.25 5.57
N LYS A 156 16.93 -7.42 5.20
CA LYS A 156 16.83 -6.86 3.85
C LYS A 156 18.00 -5.92 3.53
N ASN A 157 18.43 -5.89 2.27
CA ASN A 157 19.42 -4.94 1.80
C ASN A 157 18.94 -3.50 1.99
N PRO A 158 19.75 -2.61 2.58
CA PRO A 158 19.39 -1.21 2.74
C PRO A 158 19.00 -0.57 1.40
N GLY A 159 17.88 0.15 1.38
CA GLY A 159 17.39 0.86 0.19
C GLY A 159 16.63 0.04 -0.86
N ALA A 160 16.60 -1.30 -0.74
CA ALA A 160 15.79 -2.11 -1.63
C ALA A 160 14.30 -2.02 -1.26
N ILE A 161 13.43 -1.82 -2.26
CA ILE A 161 11.97 -1.85 -2.07
C ILE A 161 11.54 -3.27 -1.66
N TYR A 162 10.62 -3.36 -0.71
CA TYR A 162 10.04 -4.63 -0.30
C TYR A 162 9.32 -5.31 -1.47
N ARG A 163 9.48 -6.62 -1.59
CA ARG A 163 8.79 -7.45 -2.58
C ARG A 163 7.78 -8.37 -1.91
N ALA A 164 6.61 -8.52 -2.51
CA ALA A 164 5.56 -9.40 -2.02
C ALA A 164 6.08 -10.83 -1.77
N GLY A 165 5.63 -11.44 -0.69
CA GLY A 165 5.95 -12.83 -0.34
C GLY A 165 7.36 -13.07 0.21
N THR A 166 8.18 -12.04 0.39
CA THR A 166 9.56 -12.23 0.89
C THR A 166 9.66 -12.22 2.41
N ASN A 167 8.58 -11.89 3.13
CA ASN A 167 8.52 -11.92 4.59
C ASN A 167 7.85 -13.20 5.10
N GLY A 168 8.27 -13.68 6.27
CA GLY A 168 7.71 -14.88 6.91
C GLY A 168 6.29 -14.74 7.45
N ILE A 169 5.68 -13.54 7.38
CA ILE A 169 4.35 -13.28 7.95
C ILE A 169 3.25 -14.14 7.31
N SER A 170 3.34 -14.42 6.01
CA SER A 170 2.38 -15.27 5.31
C SER A 170 2.37 -16.69 5.87
N THR A 171 3.55 -17.28 6.04
CA THR A 171 3.70 -18.62 6.63
C THR A 171 3.26 -18.64 8.08
N TYR A 172 3.55 -17.58 8.84
CA TYR A 172 3.11 -17.45 10.23
C TYR A 172 1.58 -17.41 10.33
N ALA A 173 0.92 -16.61 9.50
CA ALA A 173 -0.55 -16.53 9.47
C ALA A 173 -1.18 -17.84 9.02
N GLN A 174 -0.63 -18.51 8.01
CA GLN A 174 -1.11 -19.83 7.56
C GLN A 174 -0.99 -20.89 8.65
N ALA A 175 0.12 -20.92 9.37
CA ALA A 175 0.33 -21.82 10.50
C ALA A 175 -0.65 -21.53 11.64
N MET A 176 -0.88 -20.26 11.95
CA MET A 176 -1.82 -19.83 12.97
C MET A 176 -3.25 -20.25 12.62
N GLU A 177 -3.68 -20.03 11.38
CA GLU A 177 -5.00 -20.45 10.91
C GLU A 177 -5.19 -21.96 11.11
N ALA A 178 -4.26 -22.76 10.62
CA ALA A 178 -4.35 -24.20 10.65
C ALA A 178 -4.36 -24.77 12.08
N ILE A 179 -3.47 -24.29 12.95
CA ILE A 179 -3.40 -24.78 14.34
C ILE A 179 -4.61 -24.29 15.16
N PHE A 180 -5.11 -23.09 14.91
CA PHE A 180 -6.30 -22.57 15.59
C PHE A 180 -7.57 -23.34 15.18
N LEU A 181 -7.73 -23.65 13.90
CA LEU A 181 -8.86 -24.46 13.42
C LEU A 181 -8.82 -25.88 13.97
N SER A 182 -7.64 -26.52 14.01
CA SER A 182 -7.46 -27.82 14.64
C SER A 182 -7.83 -27.80 16.13
N GLU A 183 -7.45 -26.74 16.84
CA GLU A 183 -7.81 -26.59 18.25
C GLU A 183 -9.29 -26.30 18.46
N TYR A 184 -9.90 -25.52 17.57
CA TYR A 184 -11.36 -25.32 17.60
C TYR A 184 -12.14 -26.63 17.42
N ASP A 185 -11.68 -27.54 16.55
CA ASP A 185 -12.27 -28.86 16.38
C ASP A 185 -12.19 -29.69 17.66
N ASN A 186 -11.07 -29.64 18.41
CA ASN A 186 -10.94 -30.25 19.73
C ASN A 186 -11.95 -29.67 20.71
N ILE A 187 -12.10 -28.35 20.74
CA ILE A 187 -13.03 -27.66 21.64
C ILE A 187 -14.48 -28.04 21.32
N CYS A 188 -14.85 -28.02 20.05
CA CYS A 188 -16.20 -28.41 19.63
C CYS A 188 -16.55 -29.87 20.00
N SER A 189 -15.55 -30.74 20.07
CA SER A 189 -15.72 -32.15 20.41
C SER A 189 -15.81 -32.41 21.92
N ILE A 190 -15.25 -31.52 22.76
CA ILE A 190 -15.20 -31.70 24.22
C ILE A 190 -16.30 -30.89 24.92
N PHE A 191 -16.50 -29.64 24.51
CA PHE A 191 -17.34 -28.66 25.20
C PHE A 191 -18.72 -28.52 24.54
N LYS A 192 -19.68 -27.94 25.30
CA LYS A 192 -20.99 -27.57 24.79
C LYS A 192 -20.88 -26.34 23.86
N ARG A 193 -21.84 -26.22 22.96
CA ARG A 193 -21.84 -25.16 21.94
C ARG A 193 -21.76 -23.74 22.50
N GLU A 194 -22.44 -23.48 23.62
CA GLU A 194 -22.42 -22.18 24.29
C GLU A 194 -21.05 -21.80 24.85
N ASP A 195 -20.18 -22.80 25.09
CA ASP A 195 -18.84 -22.60 25.66
C ASP A 195 -17.72 -22.56 24.60
N TRP A 196 -18.00 -22.92 23.36
CA TRP A 196 -16.97 -22.98 22.29
C TRP A 196 -16.22 -21.68 22.12
N GLY A 197 -16.94 -20.56 21.97
CA GLY A 197 -16.35 -19.23 21.77
C GLY A 197 -15.46 -18.80 22.93
N PRO A 198 -15.99 -18.72 24.17
CA PRO A 198 -15.19 -18.31 25.33
C PRO A 198 -13.98 -19.20 25.59
N VAL A 199 -14.09 -20.54 25.45
CA VAL A 199 -12.94 -21.45 25.62
C VAL A 199 -11.92 -21.25 24.53
N PHE A 200 -12.35 -21.09 23.29
CA PHE A 200 -11.46 -20.84 22.15
C PHE A 200 -10.71 -19.50 22.30
N GLN A 201 -11.40 -18.43 22.65
CA GLN A 201 -10.79 -17.13 22.91
C GLN A 201 -9.73 -17.21 24.03
N ALA A 202 -10.06 -17.86 25.15
CA ALA A 202 -9.12 -18.04 26.26
C ALA A 202 -7.89 -18.86 25.85
N THR A 203 -8.10 -19.94 25.09
CA THR A 203 -7.02 -20.81 24.60
C THR A 203 -6.07 -20.10 23.64
N CYS A 204 -6.60 -19.28 22.74
CA CYS A 204 -5.81 -18.54 21.75
C CYS A 204 -5.13 -17.26 22.30
N GLN A 205 -5.50 -16.81 23.49
CA GLN A 205 -5.06 -15.51 24.04
C GLN A 205 -3.56 -15.32 24.07
N SER A 206 -2.79 -16.32 24.47
CA SER A 206 -1.32 -16.26 24.52
C SER A 206 -0.70 -16.08 23.13
N ALA A 207 -1.17 -16.87 22.15
CA ALA A 207 -0.72 -16.79 20.77
C ALA A 207 -1.09 -15.46 20.09
N LEU A 208 -2.29 -14.93 20.40
CA LEU A 208 -2.73 -13.61 19.91
C LEU A 208 -1.91 -12.47 20.53
N SER A 209 -1.53 -12.59 21.79
CA SER A 209 -0.65 -11.61 22.47
C SER A 209 0.74 -11.59 21.83
N GLU A 210 1.26 -12.76 21.46
CA GLU A 210 2.53 -12.89 20.72
C GLU A 210 2.42 -12.32 19.31
N LEU A 211 1.32 -12.57 18.60
CA LEU A 211 1.05 -11.93 17.30
C LEU A 211 1.05 -10.41 17.43
N ALA A 212 0.34 -9.87 18.41
CA ALA A 212 0.28 -8.42 18.63
C ALA A 212 1.67 -7.83 18.93
N ARG A 213 2.52 -8.56 19.67
CA ARG A 213 3.92 -8.17 19.91
C ARG A 213 4.72 -8.17 18.62
N THR A 214 4.63 -9.24 17.84
CA THR A 214 5.31 -9.40 16.55
C THR A 214 4.91 -8.28 15.57
N LEU A 215 3.62 -7.96 15.48
CA LEU A 215 3.13 -6.88 14.63
C LEU A 215 3.63 -5.50 15.08
N ARG A 216 3.76 -5.26 16.39
CA ARG A 216 4.37 -4.02 16.89
C ARG A 216 5.84 -3.90 16.50
N GLU A 217 6.62 -4.98 16.58
CA GLU A 217 8.02 -4.99 16.16
C GLU A 217 8.16 -4.77 14.64
N LEU A 218 7.35 -5.44 13.83
CA LEU A 218 7.30 -5.22 12.38
C LEU A 218 6.91 -3.77 12.06
N ASN A 219 5.92 -3.23 12.75
CA ASN A 219 5.46 -1.86 12.55
C ASN A 219 6.54 -0.82 12.92
N ALA A 220 7.30 -1.06 13.97
CA ALA A 220 8.43 -0.20 14.34
C ALA A 220 9.52 -0.23 13.26
N HIS A 221 9.82 -1.40 12.71
CA HIS A 221 10.76 -1.55 11.58
C HIS A 221 10.25 -0.81 10.32
N ILE A 222 8.99 -1.00 9.95
CA ILE A 222 8.35 -0.33 8.80
C ILE A 222 8.43 1.20 8.95
N LYS A 223 8.10 1.73 10.12
CA LYS A 223 8.19 3.17 10.39
C LYS A 223 9.60 3.72 10.23
N GLY A 224 10.62 2.96 10.62
CA GLY A 224 12.03 3.33 10.44
C GLY A 224 12.48 3.34 8.98
N HIS A 225 11.79 2.63 8.09
CA HIS A 225 12.16 2.43 6.69
C HIS A 225 10.95 2.63 5.74
N LEU A 226 10.14 3.64 6.00
CA LEU A 226 8.83 3.79 5.38
C LEU A 226 8.89 3.84 3.85
N GLY A 227 9.89 4.50 3.28
CA GLY A 227 10.05 4.61 1.82
C GLY A 227 10.23 3.29 1.08
N THR A 228 10.74 2.26 1.75
CA THR A 228 11.03 0.93 1.17
C THR A 228 10.15 -0.18 1.73
N ASP A 229 9.65 -0.03 2.95
CA ASP A 229 8.96 -1.09 3.69
C ASP A 229 7.48 -0.82 3.98
N CYS A 230 6.91 0.29 3.50
CA CYS A 230 5.46 0.52 3.54
C CYS A 230 4.68 -0.61 2.83
N PHE A 231 5.27 -1.22 1.80
CA PHE A 231 4.70 -2.36 1.07
C PHE A 231 4.50 -3.59 1.96
N LEU A 232 5.39 -3.83 2.93
CA LEU A 232 5.19 -4.87 3.94
C LEU A 232 3.97 -4.57 4.81
N ALA A 233 3.68 -3.30 5.13
CA ALA A 233 2.47 -2.94 5.86
C ALA A 233 1.20 -3.26 5.06
N TYR A 234 1.22 -3.07 3.74
CA TYR A 234 0.10 -3.43 2.87
C TYR A 234 -0.11 -4.95 2.85
N GLU A 235 0.96 -5.72 2.67
CA GLU A 235 0.89 -7.19 2.67
C GLU A 235 0.42 -7.75 4.02
N VAL A 236 0.96 -7.27 5.14
CA VAL A 236 0.52 -7.66 6.49
C VAL A 236 -0.97 -7.37 6.68
N THR A 237 -1.44 -6.21 6.20
CA THR A 237 -2.85 -5.84 6.29
C THR A 237 -3.73 -6.82 5.52
N GLU A 238 -3.33 -7.24 4.32
CA GLU A 238 -4.06 -8.22 3.51
C GLU A 238 -4.08 -9.61 4.16
N ILE A 239 -2.90 -10.11 4.56
CA ILE A 239 -2.74 -11.44 5.14
C ILE A 239 -3.56 -11.57 6.43
N LEU A 240 -3.45 -10.60 7.33
CA LEU A 240 -4.16 -10.63 8.62
C LEU A 240 -5.67 -10.40 8.46
N SER A 241 -6.10 -9.63 7.46
CA SER A 241 -7.51 -9.48 7.14
C SER A 241 -8.10 -10.78 6.60
N SER A 242 -7.36 -11.50 5.76
CA SER A 242 -7.75 -12.83 5.25
C SER A 242 -7.81 -13.86 6.38
N LEU A 243 -6.79 -13.91 7.23
CA LEU A 243 -6.79 -14.77 8.44
C LEU A 243 -8.02 -14.51 9.32
N SER A 244 -8.31 -13.24 9.59
CA SER A 244 -9.46 -12.83 10.39
C SER A 244 -10.78 -13.28 9.76
N GLY A 245 -10.94 -13.09 8.43
CA GLY A 245 -12.13 -13.52 7.70
C GLY A 245 -12.32 -15.04 7.70
N ASN A 246 -11.24 -15.80 7.49
CA ASN A 246 -11.28 -17.26 7.50
C ASN A 246 -11.66 -17.82 8.88
N LEU A 247 -11.04 -17.30 9.94
CA LEU A 247 -11.36 -17.72 11.32
C LEU A 247 -12.78 -17.32 11.70
N GLU A 248 -13.23 -16.12 11.33
CA GLU A 248 -14.60 -15.68 11.58
C GLU A 248 -15.62 -16.60 10.89
N THR A 249 -15.40 -16.94 9.63
CA THR A 249 -16.29 -17.82 8.86
C THR A 249 -16.42 -19.21 9.48
N ARG A 250 -15.32 -19.76 10.02
CA ARG A 250 -15.27 -21.12 10.57
C ARG A 250 -15.67 -21.17 12.05
N THR A 251 -15.30 -20.17 12.82
CA THR A 251 -15.43 -20.19 14.29
C THR A 251 -16.41 -19.14 14.84
N GLY A 252 -16.66 -18.08 14.11
CA GLY A 252 -17.41 -16.91 14.57
C GLY A 252 -16.63 -16.03 15.57
N GLU A 253 -15.33 -16.31 15.78
CA GLU A 253 -14.56 -15.77 16.90
C GLU A 253 -13.27 -15.06 16.42
N LEU A 254 -12.60 -14.39 17.35
CA LEU A 254 -11.27 -13.76 17.23
C LEU A 254 -11.18 -12.51 16.33
N LYS A 255 -12.22 -12.11 15.61
CA LYS A 255 -12.22 -10.93 14.73
C LYS A 255 -11.76 -9.65 15.44
N THR A 256 -12.33 -9.39 16.61
CA THR A 256 -12.00 -8.18 17.40
C THR A 256 -10.55 -8.19 17.86
N SER A 257 -10.04 -9.33 18.32
CA SER A 257 -8.66 -9.48 18.79
C SER A 257 -7.65 -9.33 17.66
N LEU A 258 -7.92 -9.92 16.50
CA LEU A 258 -7.08 -9.78 15.30
C LEU A 258 -7.11 -8.36 14.76
N ALA A 259 -8.28 -7.71 14.71
CA ALA A 259 -8.41 -6.32 14.31
C ALA A 259 -7.63 -5.37 15.23
N ALA A 260 -7.67 -5.60 16.55
CA ALA A 260 -6.91 -4.83 17.53
C ALA A 260 -5.39 -5.00 17.34
N ALA A 261 -4.92 -6.23 17.08
CA ALA A 261 -3.52 -6.53 16.81
C ALA A 261 -3.03 -5.87 15.51
N LEU A 262 -3.86 -5.86 14.45
CA LEU A 262 -3.53 -5.29 13.14
C LEU A 262 -3.59 -3.76 13.12
N LYS A 263 -4.38 -3.12 13.97
CA LYS A 263 -4.64 -1.67 13.97
C LYS A 263 -3.37 -0.81 13.81
N PRO A 264 -2.27 -1.01 14.57
CA PRO A 264 -1.08 -0.18 14.44
C PRO A 264 -0.44 -0.24 13.06
N VAL A 265 -0.39 -1.42 12.42
CA VAL A 265 0.15 -1.60 11.07
C VAL A 265 -0.74 -0.94 10.03
N ARG A 266 -2.06 -1.08 10.18
CA ARG A 266 -3.05 -0.46 9.29
C ARG A 266 -2.99 1.07 9.34
N GLU A 267 -2.83 1.66 10.52
CA GLU A 267 -2.65 3.10 10.66
C GLU A 267 -1.33 3.58 10.03
N THR A 268 -0.25 2.81 10.17
CA THR A 268 1.01 3.10 9.47
C THR A 268 0.87 3.00 7.96
N ALA A 269 0.14 2.00 7.46
CA ALA A 269 -0.16 1.85 6.04
C ALA A 269 -0.95 3.06 5.49
N LYS A 270 -1.93 3.58 6.23
CA LYS A 270 -2.65 4.81 5.87
C LYS A 270 -1.74 6.04 5.87
N ALA A 271 -0.97 6.21 6.94
CA ALA A 271 -0.08 7.36 7.09
C ALA A 271 1.03 7.38 6.04
N SER A 272 1.46 6.21 5.55
CA SER A 272 2.50 6.09 4.52
C SER A 272 2.17 6.85 3.25
N LEU A 273 0.91 6.93 2.86
CA LEU A 273 0.47 7.60 1.63
C LEU A 273 0.77 9.11 1.67
N SER A 274 0.42 9.77 2.77
CA SER A 274 0.76 11.18 2.98
C SER A 274 2.26 11.39 3.09
N GLU A 275 2.95 10.54 3.87
CA GLU A 275 4.39 10.66 4.11
C GLU A 275 5.20 10.46 2.83
N LEU A 276 4.81 9.53 1.95
CA LEU A 276 5.47 9.29 0.66
C LEU A 276 5.29 10.48 -0.30
N LEU A 277 4.13 11.13 -0.27
CA LEU A 277 3.88 12.33 -1.04
C LEU A 277 4.76 13.50 -0.55
N GLU A 278 4.82 13.71 0.75
CA GLU A 278 5.68 14.73 1.37
C GLU A 278 7.18 14.41 1.19
N ASP A 279 7.57 13.13 1.22
CA ASP A 279 8.95 12.71 0.91
C ASP A 279 9.35 13.07 -0.51
N THR A 280 8.45 12.88 -1.48
CA THR A 280 8.67 13.30 -2.87
C THR A 280 8.94 14.79 -2.98
N LYS A 281 8.13 15.62 -2.32
CA LYS A 281 8.33 17.08 -2.29
C LYS A 281 9.64 17.46 -1.59
N ARG A 282 9.95 16.84 -0.46
CA ARG A 282 11.16 17.07 0.33
C ARG A 282 12.42 16.71 -0.45
N LYS A 283 12.45 15.54 -1.10
CA LYS A 283 13.57 15.12 -1.96
C LYS A 283 13.78 16.06 -3.12
N THR A 284 12.71 16.52 -3.75
CA THR A 284 12.79 17.52 -4.83
C THR A 284 13.34 18.86 -4.32
N ALA A 285 12.85 19.34 -3.19
CA ALA A 285 13.34 20.56 -2.57
C ALA A 285 14.82 20.47 -2.17
N GLY A 286 15.28 19.28 -1.80
CA GLY A 286 16.68 18.99 -1.43
C GLY A 286 17.66 18.91 -2.60
N LEU A 287 17.20 18.91 -3.86
CA LEU A 287 18.09 18.89 -5.02
C LEU A 287 18.98 20.15 -5.03
N GLN A 288 20.29 19.97 -5.12
CA GLN A 288 21.25 21.06 -5.17
C GLN A 288 21.62 21.45 -6.60
N THR A 289 21.54 20.51 -7.53
CA THR A 289 21.91 20.70 -8.94
C THR A 289 20.92 19.97 -9.84
N LEU A 290 20.72 20.50 -11.04
CA LEU A 290 20.06 19.85 -12.16
C LEU A 290 21.00 19.89 -13.34
N SER A 291 20.88 18.94 -14.27
CA SER A 291 21.73 18.91 -15.46
C SER A 291 21.48 20.13 -16.33
N SER A 292 22.54 20.84 -16.69
CA SER A 292 22.48 22.06 -17.52
C SER A 292 22.06 21.77 -18.97
N ASP A 293 22.09 20.51 -19.39
CA ASP A 293 21.65 20.04 -20.72
C ASP A 293 20.15 19.69 -20.77
N GLY A 294 19.44 19.77 -19.63
CA GLY A 294 18.02 19.47 -19.52
C GLY A 294 17.66 17.99 -19.37
N ALA A 295 18.62 17.11 -19.07
CA ALA A 295 18.34 15.71 -18.77
C ALA A 295 17.44 15.57 -17.53
N SER A 296 16.54 14.60 -17.54
CA SER A 296 15.66 14.27 -16.41
C SER A 296 16.46 13.81 -15.18
N THR A 297 15.94 14.05 -13.99
CA THR A 297 16.55 13.60 -12.72
C THR A 297 16.16 12.16 -12.38
N PRO A 298 17.06 11.36 -11.76
CA PRO A 298 16.75 10.03 -11.27
C PRO A 298 15.53 9.96 -10.33
N LEU A 299 15.22 11.05 -9.63
CA LEU A 299 14.08 11.15 -8.74
C LEU A 299 12.73 10.90 -9.45
N VAL A 300 12.64 11.23 -10.74
CA VAL A 300 11.47 10.92 -11.57
C VAL A 300 11.27 9.40 -11.67
N VAL A 301 12.34 8.70 -12.02
CA VAL A 301 12.33 7.23 -12.14
C VAL A 301 12.01 6.58 -10.79
N GLU A 302 12.68 7.01 -9.72
CA GLU A 302 12.46 6.49 -8.36
C GLU A 302 11.00 6.66 -7.91
N THR A 303 10.41 7.82 -8.16
CA THR A 303 9.01 8.08 -7.76
C THR A 303 8.03 7.19 -8.53
N ILE A 304 8.20 7.06 -9.84
CA ILE A 304 7.30 6.22 -10.65
C ILE A 304 7.49 4.74 -10.34
N GLN A 305 8.72 4.26 -10.15
CA GLN A 305 8.98 2.87 -9.72
C GLN A 305 8.29 2.54 -8.39
N ARG A 306 8.22 3.50 -7.48
CA ARG A 306 7.47 3.33 -6.23
C ARG A 306 5.97 3.18 -6.48
N LEU A 307 5.38 3.97 -7.37
CA LEU A 307 3.97 3.81 -7.77
C LEU A 307 3.72 2.47 -8.47
N GLN A 308 4.64 2.03 -9.33
CA GLN A 308 4.59 0.71 -9.97
C GLN A 308 4.60 -0.42 -8.94
N ALA A 309 5.50 -0.34 -7.95
CA ALA A 309 5.55 -1.32 -6.86
C ALA A 309 4.25 -1.35 -6.03
N MET A 310 3.57 -0.22 -5.86
CA MET A 310 2.27 -0.17 -5.17
C MET A 310 1.18 -0.98 -5.90
N VAL A 311 1.24 -1.11 -7.21
CA VAL A 311 0.24 -1.86 -7.99
C VAL A 311 0.26 -3.35 -7.64
N GLU A 312 1.41 -3.92 -7.25
CA GLU A 312 1.49 -5.30 -6.75
C GLU A 312 0.61 -5.53 -5.51
N PHE A 313 0.34 -4.46 -4.75
CA PHE A 313 -0.47 -4.48 -3.53
C PHE A 313 -1.83 -3.78 -3.72
N LEU A 314 -2.35 -3.74 -4.94
CA LEU A 314 -3.55 -2.97 -5.27
C LEU A 314 -4.77 -3.37 -4.42
N ARG A 315 -4.91 -4.66 -4.09
CA ARG A 315 -6.03 -5.17 -3.28
C ARG A 315 -6.03 -4.61 -1.85
N PRO A 316 -4.95 -4.74 -1.05
CA PRO A 316 -4.91 -4.13 0.28
C PRO A 316 -4.91 -2.59 0.22
N ILE A 317 -4.24 -1.99 -0.76
CA ILE A 317 -4.25 -0.53 -0.96
C ILE A 317 -5.67 -0.02 -1.22
N SER A 318 -6.45 -0.69 -2.07
CA SER A 318 -7.86 -0.31 -2.31
C SER A 318 -8.68 -0.29 -1.02
N SER A 319 -8.51 -1.29 -0.15
CA SER A 319 -9.17 -1.32 1.17
C SER A 319 -8.71 -0.17 2.09
N ILE A 320 -7.42 0.15 2.06
CA ILE A 320 -6.84 1.26 2.82
C ILE A 320 -7.38 2.60 2.28
N MET A 321 -7.45 2.77 0.96
CA MET A 321 -7.95 3.97 0.30
C MET A 321 -9.42 4.24 0.62
N ILE A 322 -10.27 3.21 0.59
CA ILE A 322 -11.69 3.34 1.02
C ILE A 322 -11.76 3.83 2.47
N SER A 323 -10.93 3.27 3.35
CA SER A 323 -10.89 3.66 4.77
C SER A 323 -10.32 5.06 5.00
N LEU A 324 -9.41 5.52 4.14
CA LEU A 324 -8.80 6.85 4.21
C LEU A 324 -9.73 7.93 3.63
N GLY A 325 -10.48 7.59 2.60
CA GLY A 325 -11.29 8.51 1.80
C GLY A 325 -10.47 9.24 0.73
N ASP A 326 -11.16 9.71 -0.31
CA ASP A 326 -10.53 10.44 -1.41
C ASP A 326 -9.87 11.74 -0.92
N GLY A 327 -8.63 11.97 -1.34
CA GLY A 327 -7.84 13.12 -0.92
C GLY A 327 -7.33 13.07 0.53
N GLY A 328 -7.59 12.00 1.29
CA GLY A 328 -7.16 11.86 2.68
C GLY A 328 -5.64 11.84 2.90
N TRP A 329 -4.85 11.69 1.84
CA TRP A 329 -3.39 11.82 1.85
C TRP A 329 -2.89 13.26 1.79
N LYS A 330 -3.77 14.24 1.54
CA LYS A 330 -3.39 15.67 1.49
C LYS A 330 -3.34 16.21 2.92
N SER A 331 -2.19 16.74 3.33
CA SER A 331 -2.05 17.37 4.64
C SER A 331 -2.97 18.58 4.75
N ALA A 332 -3.63 18.73 5.89
CA ALA A 332 -4.50 19.88 6.16
C ALA A 332 -3.79 21.26 6.08
N SER A 333 -2.46 21.27 6.12
CA SER A 333 -1.63 22.47 6.01
C SER A 333 -1.43 23.00 4.59
N GLY A 334 -1.91 22.28 3.56
CA GLY A 334 -1.69 22.64 2.15
C GLY A 334 -2.71 23.63 1.55
N SER A 335 -3.68 24.14 2.30
CA SER A 335 -4.71 25.04 1.76
C SER A 335 -4.34 26.52 1.70
N ALA A 336 -3.16 26.91 2.21
CA ALA A 336 -2.71 28.30 2.26
C ALA A 336 -1.54 28.59 1.31
N GLY A 337 -1.75 28.45 0.00
CA GLY A 337 -0.72 28.76 -0.99
C GLY A 337 -1.13 28.45 -2.41
N ARG A 338 -2.31 28.90 -2.84
CA ARG A 338 -2.63 28.93 -4.25
C ARG A 338 -1.80 29.99 -4.94
N SER A 339 -0.63 29.63 -5.47
CA SER A 339 -0.03 30.40 -6.54
C SER A 339 -0.95 30.31 -7.76
N ASN A 340 -1.28 31.43 -8.38
CA ASN A 340 -2.17 31.55 -9.56
C ASN A 340 -1.66 30.81 -10.82
N GLU A 341 -0.57 30.04 -10.74
CA GLU A 341 0.00 29.23 -11.81
C GLU A 341 -0.15 27.72 -11.59
N ALA A 342 -0.82 27.30 -10.50
CA ALA A 342 -1.03 25.88 -10.25
C ALA A 342 -2.00 25.33 -11.31
N ILE A 343 -1.59 24.27 -11.99
CA ILE A 343 -2.49 23.42 -12.76
C ILE A 343 -3.65 23.03 -11.83
N PRO A 344 -4.93 23.24 -12.25
CA PRO A 344 -6.06 22.91 -11.41
C PRO A 344 -5.88 21.48 -10.87
N SER A 345 -5.76 21.35 -9.55
CA SER A 345 -5.69 20.04 -8.93
C SER A 345 -6.96 19.29 -9.32
N LEU A 346 -6.84 18.00 -9.58
CA LEU A 346 -7.95 17.08 -9.89
C LEU A 346 -8.98 16.95 -8.75
N ALA A 347 -9.13 17.98 -7.93
CA ALA A 347 -9.97 18.05 -6.74
C ALA A 347 -11.49 17.90 -7.01
N SER A 348 -11.90 17.76 -8.26
CA SER A 348 -13.30 17.61 -8.66
C SER A 348 -13.62 16.24 -9.28
N PHE A 349 -12.85 15.19 -8.91
CA PHE A 349 -13.25 13.84 -9.27
C PHE A 349 -14.45 13.42 -8.42
N ASP A 350 -15.55 13.15 -9.12
CA ASP A 350 -16.69 12.41 -8.58
C ASP A 350 -16.25 10.94 -8.46
N VAL A 351 -15.43 10.65 -7.42
CA VAL A 351 -14.90 9.32 -7.19
C VAL A 351 -16.01 8.52 -6.53
N THR A 352 -16.61 7.61 -7.29
CA THR A 352 -17.39 6.52 -6.73
C THR A 352 -16.51 5.81 -5.68
N ALA A 353 -17.09 5.25 -4.63
CA ALA A 353 -16.38 4.66 -3.48
C ALA A 353 -15.51 3.44 -3.83
N ASP A 354 -14.98 3.33 -5.05
CA ASP A 354 -14.04 2.29 -5.48
C ASP A 354 -12.61 2.67 -5.07
N GLY A 355 -11.99 1.84 -4.23
CA GLY A 355 -10.63 2.04 -3.76
C GLY A 355 -9.58 2.09 -4.87
N ARG A 356 -9.84 1.49 -6.03
CA ARG A 356 -8.96 1.55 -7.21
C ARG A 356 -8.97 2.94 -7.84
N ASP A 357 -10.15 3.56 -7.93
CA ASP A 357 -10.27 4.93 -8.44
C ASP A 357 -9.61 5.94 -7.49
N ILE A 358 -9.77 5.75 -6.18
CA ILE A 358 -9.10 6.57 -5.17
C ILE A 358 -7.57 6.42 -5.29
N PHE A 359 -7.06 5.20 -5.48
CA PHE A 359 -5.63 4.97 -5.72
C PHE A 359 -5.14 5.60 -7.02
N THR A 360 -5.94 5.54 -8.09
CA THR A 360 -5.65 6.25 -9.34
C THR A 360 -5.49 7.74 -9.12
N HIS A 361 -6.39 8.36 -8.34
CA HIS A 361 -6.28 9.77 -7.97
C HIS A 361 -5.01 10.06 -7.16
N TYR A 362 -4.65 9.21 -6.21
CA TYR A 362 -3.39 9.31 -5.47
C TYR A 362 -2.16 9.28 -6.38
N CYS A 363 -2.14 8.39 -7.37
CA CYS A 363 -1.04 8.33 -8.35
C CYS A 363 -0.92 9.63 -9.14
N LEU A 364 -2.04 10.17 -9.61
CA LEU A 364 -2.06 11.43 -10.36
C LEU A 364 -1.63 12.62 -9.50
N ASP A 365 -2.09 12.69 -8.26
CA ASP A 365 -1.65 13.71 -7.30
C ASP A 365 -0.15 13.62 -7.00
N THR A 366 0.40 12.41 -6.91
CA THR A 366 1.83 12.19 -6.70
C THR A 366 2.66 12.67 -7.90
N ILE A 367 2.21 12.36 -9.12
CA ILE A 367 2.84 12.79 -10.37
C ILE A 367 2.78 14.32 -10.49
N ASP A 368 1.63 14.92 -10.23
CA ASP A 368 1.47 16.37 -10.29
C ASP A 368 2.32 17.08 -9.23
N ALA A 369 2.37 16.57 -8.01
CA ALA A 369 3.22 17.10 -6.96
C ALA A 369 4.72 17.01 -7.30
N LEU A 370 5.15 15.89 -7.91
CA LEU A 370 6.52 15.72 -8.40
C LEU A 370 6.84 16.77 -9.47
N LEU A 371 6.05 16.85 -10.53
CA LEU A 371 6.29 17.77 -11.65
C LEU A 371 6.21 19.24 -11.21
N SER A 372 5.25 19.59 -10.34
CA SER A 372 5.12 20.93 -9.78
C SER A 372 6.35 21.33 -8.96
N SER A 373 6.83 20.43 -8.10
CA SER A 373 8.03 20.66 -7.29
C SER A 373 9.30 20.75 -8.15
N LEU A 374 9.40 19.93 -9.20
CA LEU A 374 10.51 19.97 -10.16
C LEU A 374 10.50 21.25 -10.98
N ASP A 375 9.35 21.74 -11.43
CA ASP A 375 9.23 23.02 -12.14
C ASP A 375 9.69 24.20 -11.28
N GLN A 376 9.27 24.23 -10.02
CA GLN A 376 9.73 25.27 -9.08
C GLN A 376 11.24 25.20 -8.88
N LYS A 377 11.80 23.99 -8.72
CA LYS A 377 13.23 23.79 -8.50
C LYS A 377 14.04 24.11 -9.76
N ALA A 378 13.54 23.74 -10.94
CA ALA A 378 14.19 24.02 -12.22
C ALA A 378 14.29 25.54 -12.49
N LYS A 379 13.26 26.32 -12.17
CA LYS A 379 13.29 27.79 -12.27
C LYS A 379 14.38 28.43 -11.42
N VAL A 380 14.76 27.79 -10.31
CA VAL A 380 15.82 28.29 -9.42
C VAL A 380 17.20 27.83 -9.88
N LEU A 381 17.35 26.57 -10.29
CA LEU A 381 18.65 25.95 -10.56
C LEU A 381 19.10 26.06 -12.02
N LEU A 382 18.15 26.10 -12.97
CA LEU A 382 18.46 26.18 -14.40
C LEU A 382 18.44 27.64 -14.90
N ARG A 383 19.44 27.99 -15.72
CA ARG A 383 19.52 29.31 -16.30
C ARG A 383 18.84 29.37 -17.67
N GLY A 384 17.59 29.81 -17.69
CA GLY A 384 16.83 30.03 -18.92
C GLY A 384 15.59 29.16 -19.06
N LYS A 385 14.58 29.72 -19.71
CA LYS A 385 13.27 29.07 -19.93
C LYS A 385 13.37 27.83 -20.84
N SER A 386 14.24 27.89 -21.85
CA SER A 386 14.39 26.80 -22.81
C SER A 386 14.90 25.53 -22.16
N VAL A 387 15.95 25.57 -21.35
CA VAL A 387 16.48 24.40 -20.64
C VAL A 387 15.49 23.88 -19.60
N THR A 388 14.76 24.77 -18.94
CA THR A 388 13.65 24.37 -18.03
C THR A 388 12.56 23.62 -18.80
N GLY A 389 12.20 24.11 -20.01
CA GLY A 389 11.25 23.44 -20.89
C GLY A 389 11.73 22.04 -21.31
N VAL A 390 13.01 21.90 -21.68
CA VAL A 390 13.61 20.58 -22.01
C VAL A 390 13.55 19.64 -20.82
N PHE A 391 13.98 20.09 -19.64
CA PHE A 391 13.98 19.30 -18.42
C PHE A 391 12.59 18.77 -18.05
N LEU A 392 11.59 19.65 -18.11
CA LEU A 392 10.20 19.25 -17.82
C LEU A 392 9.65 18.29 -18.88
N ALA A 393 9.90 18.55 -20.17
CA ALA A 393 9.44 17.68 -21.24
C ALA A 393 10.07 16.28 -21.17
N ASN A 394 11.38 16.19 -20.91
CA ASN A 394 12.05 14.92 -20.67
C ASN A 394 11.46 14.17 -19.47
N SER A 395 11.17 14.89 -18.38
CA SER A 395 10.55 14.30 -17.19
C SER A 395 9.16 13.75 -17.50
N VAL A 396 8.33 14.50 -18.25
CA VAL A 396 6.98 14.05 -18.66
C VAL A 396 7.05 12.82 -19.55
N VAL A 397 7.89 12.83 -20.59
CA VAL A 397 8.05 11.69 -21.51
C VAL A 397 8.56 10.44 -20.79
N THR A 398 9.50 10.61 -19.85
CA THR A 398 9.97 9.50 -19.01
C THR A 398 8.83 8.90 -18.18
N ILE A 399 8.01 9.75 -17.55
CA ILE A 399 6.84 9.31 -16.76
C ILE A 399 5.85 8.56 -17.66
N GLU A 400 5.49 9.11 -18.81
CA GLU A 400 4.55 8.50 -19.75
C GLU A 400 5.03 7.12 -20.24
N ARG A 401 6.31 7.01 -20.58
CA ARG A 401 6.91 5.73 -20.98
C ARG A 401 6.82 4.71 -19.85
N MET A 402 7.21 5.09 -18.65
CA MET A 402 7.17 4.19 -17.49
C MET A 402 5.74 3.77 -17.11
N ILE A 403 4.76 4.65 -17.28
CA ILE A 403 3.35 4.30 -17.06
C ILE A 403 2.89 3.31 -18.14
N ARG A 404 3.12 3.60 -19.41
CA ARG A 404 2.71 2.77 -20.55
C ARG A 404 3.30 1.37 -20.49
N ASP A 405 4.56 1.25 -20.08
CA ASP A 405 5.32 0.00 -20.07
C ASP A 405 5.14 -0.80 -18.76
N SER A 406 4.10 -0.49 -17.97
CA SER A 406 3.82 -1.11 -16.67
C SER A 406 2.34 -1.29 -16.39
N ASP A 407 2.02 -1.98 -15.28
CA ASP A 407 0.66 -2.19 -14.80
C ASP A 407 -0.06 -0.90 -14.34
N LEU A 408 0.66 0.23 -14.26
CA LEU A 408 0.05 1.55 -14.09
C LEU A 408 -0.72 1.99 -15.33
N GLY A 409 -0.33 1.53 -16.53
CA GLY A 409 -0.96 1.89 -17.80
C GLY A 409 -2.48 1.71 -17.78
N PRO A 410 -2.98 0.48 -17.53
CA PRO A 410 -4.42 0.21 -17.47
C PRO A 410 -5.19 1.05 -16.43
N LEU A 411 -4.53 1.44 -15.33
CA LEU A 411 -5.14 2.24 -14.27
C LEU A 411 -5.24 3.73 -14.64
N LEU A 412 -4.23 4.27 -15.31
CA LEU A 412 -4.09 5.72 -15.56
C LEU A 412 -4.48 6.14 -16.97
N GLN A 413 -4.59 5.21 -17.93
CA GLN A 413 -4.70 5.48 -19.38
C GLN A 413 -5.83 6.45 -19.75
N SER A 414 -6.97 6.41 -19.04
CA SER A 414 -8.10 7.31 -19.29
C SER A 414 -7.97 8.69 -18.64
N ARG A 415 -6.90 8.95 -17.89
CA ARG A 415 -6.77 10.12 -17.01
C ARG A 415 -5.42 10.84 -17.12
N LEU A 416 -4.74 10.72 -18.26
CA LEU A 416 -3.42 11.32 -18.51
C LEU A 416 -3.45 12.82 -18.87
N GLU A 417 -4.60 13.48 -18.71
CA GLU A 417 -4.77 14.91 -19.00
C GLU A 417 -3.78 15.81 -18.21
N VAL A 418 -3.39 15.39 -17.02
CA VAL A 418 -2.37 16.07 -16.20
C VAL A 418 -1.03 16.12 -16.94
N LEU A 419 -0.60 15.01 -17.53
CA LEU A 419 0.65 14.94 -18.28
C LEU A 419 0.58 15.77 -19.57
N GLU A 420 -0.56 15.81 -20.23
CA GLU A 420 -0.81 16.69 -21.39
C GLU A 420 -0.66 18.16 -21.03
N GLN A 421 -1.17 18.58 -19.88
CA GLN A 421 -1.04 19.96 -19.41
C GLN A 421 0.43 20.31 -19.11
N TRP A 422 1.16 19.40 -18.46
CA TRP A 422 2.59 19.56 -18.21
C TRP A 422 3.40 19.58 -19.50
N ARG A 423 3.05 18.75 -20.49
CA ARG A 423 3.67 18.76 -21.82
C ARG A 423 3.47 20.11 -22.53
N LYS A 424 2.24 20.65 -22.52
CA LYS A 424 1.93 21.96 -23.08
C LYS A 424 2.72 23.07 -22.39
N LYS A 425 2.82 23.03 -21.06
CA LYS A 425 3.60 24.00 -20.28
C LYS A 425 5.09 23.95 -20.62
N ALA A 426 5.66 22.74 -20.71
CA ALA A 426 7.06 22.54 -21.09
C ALA A 426 7.34 23.06 -22.51
N THR A 427 6.45 22.75 -23.46
CA THR A 427 6.54 23.23 -24.86
C THR A 427 6.48 24.75 -24.93
N ALA A 428 5.55 25.36 -24.20
CA ALA A 428 5.42 26.82 -24.16
C ALA A 428 6.69 27.49 -23.60
N ALA A 429 7.27 26.93 -22.51
CA ALA A 429 8.50 27.43 -21.93
C ALA A 429 9.69 27.30 -22.90
N TYR A 430 9.80 26.17 -23.61
CA TYR A 430 10.86 25.95 -24.58
C TYR A 430 10.74 26.87 -25.80
N THR A 431 9.54 27.00 -26.36
CA THR A 431 9.28 27.73 -27.60
C THR A 431 9.09 29.25 -27.39
N ASP A 432 9.23 29.74 -26.16
CA ASP A 432 9.23 31.19 -25.88
C ASP A 432 10.32 31.92 -26.70
N VAL A 433 11.44 31.26 -27.01
CA VAL A 433 12.49 31.76 -27.91
C VAL A 433 11.96 32.09 -29.31
N CYS A 434 10.94 31.42 -29.81
CA CYS A 434 10.32 31.72 -31.08
C CYS A 434 9.66 33.07 -31.10
N ARG A 435 9.18 33.58 -29.94
CA ARG A 435 8.63 34.90 -29.79
C ARG A 435 9.67 35.97 -30.05
N ASP A 436 10.85 35.81 -29.48
CA ASP A 436 11.98 36.76 -29.68
C ASP A 436 12.45 36.77 -31.12
N LEU A 437 12.56 35.58 -31.75
CA LEU A 437 12.93 35.45 -33.15
C LEU A 437 11.85 36.03 -34.08
N SER A 438 10.57 35.87 -33.76
CA SER A 438 9.47 36.38 -34.58
C SER A 438 9.43 37.90 -34.69
N VAL A 439 9.98 38.63 -33.70
CA VAL A 439 10.03 40.10 -33.69
C VAL A 439 10.85 40.62 -34.89
N TYR A 440 11.90 39.91 -35.29
CA TYR A 440 12.68 40.27 -36.45
C TYR A 440 11.95 40.02 -37.78
N LEU A 441 10.95 39.16 -37.80
CA LEU A 441 10.17 38.78 -38.98
C LEU A 441 8.87 39.58 -39.13
N PHE A 442 8.49 40.39 -38.11
CA PHE A 442 7.32 41.25 -38.23
C PHE A 442 7.60 42.44 -39.15
N ASP A 443 6.66 42.71 -40.03
CA ASP A 443 6.71 43.83 -40.93
C ASP A 443 6.29 45.10 -40.21
N THR A 444 7.28 45.96 -39.90
CA THR A 444 7.05 47.26 -39.26
C THR A 444 7.12 48.42 -40.28
N ILE A 445 7.35 48.09 -41.57
CA ILE A 445 7.46 49.10 -42.60
C ILE A 445 6.07 49.36 -43.16
N HIS A 446 5.51 50.52 -42.82
CA HIS A 446 4.28 51.02 -43.43
C HIS A 446 4.59 51.45 -44.87
N THR A 447 4.37 50.57 -45.86
CA THR A 447 4.28 51.02 -47.25
C THR A 447 3.13 52.00 -47.35
N ASN A 448 3.40 53.20 -47.91
CA ASN A 448 2.42 54.26 -48.13
C ASN A 448 1.09 53.68 -48.66
N ARG A 449 0.03 53.99 -48.00
CA ARG A 449 -1.34 53.47 -48.15
C ARG A 449 -2.03 53.77 -49.50
N THR A 450 -1.30 54.27 -50.53
CA THR A 450 -1.86 54.70 -51.79
C THR A 450 -1.95 53.66 -52.91
N GLN A 451 -1.45 52.43 -52.66
CA GLN A 451 -1.68 51.33 -53.60
C GLN A 451 -2.21 50.10 -52.82
N ARG A 452 -3.49 50.00 -52.76
CA ARG A 452 -4.18 48.75 -52.37
C ARG A 452 -3.83 47.72 -53.47
N PRO A 453 -3.20 46.61 -53.18
CA PRO A 453 -3.03 45.56 -54.18
C PRO A 453 -4.40 45.01 -54.53
N THR A 454 -4.78 45.07 -55.77
CA THR A 454 -5.88 44.29 -56.32
C THR A 454 -5.59 42.82 -56.07
N SER A 455 -6.53 42.14 -55.47
CA SER A 455 -6.46 40.69 -55.13
C SER A 455 -5.95 39.88 -56.32
N GLY A 456 -4.80 39.22 -56.16
CA GLY A 456 -4.37 38.15 -57.03
C GLY A 456 -2.99 38.23 -57.71
N GLN A 457 -2.20 39.30 -57.56
CA GLN A 457 -0.83 39.32 -58.07
C GLN A 457 0.16 39.23 -56.93
N ALA A 458 1.00 38.17 -56.95
CA ALA A 458 2.18 38.08 -56.11
C ALA A 458 3.08 39.28 -56.43
N THR A 459 3.21 40.21 -55.49
CA THR A 459 4.07 41.40 -55.61
C THR A 459 5.51 40.89 -55.62
N ASP A 460 6.21 41.01 -56.73
CA ASP A 460 7.61 40.65 -56.90
C ASP A 460 8.46 41.38 -55.87
N SER A 461 9.30 40.64 -55.14
CA SER A 461 10.21 41.17 -54.10
C SER A 461 11.07 42.35 -54.62
N ALA A 462 11.52 42.30 -55.90
CA ALA A 462 12.29 43.35 -56.54
C ALA A 462 11.51 44.66 -56.63
N SER A 463 10.20 44.62 -56.91
CA SER A 463 9.30 45.78 -56.97
C SER A 463 9.11 46.40 -55.61
N VAL A 464 8.93 45.61 -54.58
CA VAL A 464 8.78 46.06 -53.18
C VAL A 464 10.05 46.82 -52.73
N ILE A 465 11.23 46.25 -53.00
CA ILE A 465 12.51 46.83 -52.58
C ILE A 465 12.84 48.11 -53.34
N LYS A 466 12.48 48.22 -54.64
CA LYS A 466 12.67 49.47 -55.40
C LYS A 466 11.87 50.63 -54.79
N GLY A 467 10.70 50.37 -54.23
CA GLY A 467 9.84 51.39 -53.58
C GLY A 467 10.26 51.83 -52.17
N LEU A 468 11.23 51.19 -51.54
CA LEU A 468 11.67 51.44 -50.18
C LEU A 468 12.73 52.54 -50.10
N SER A 469 12.67 53.36 -49.05
CA SER A 469 13.73 54.32 -48.71
C SER A 469 15.07 53.62 -48.37
N SER A 470 16.21 54.31 -48.49
CA SER A 470 17.51 53.76 -48.08
C SER A 470 17.49 53.33 -46.61
N LYS A 471 16.89 54.14 -45.74
CA LYS A 471 16.75 53.86 -44.31
C LYS A 471 15.94 52.57 -44.05
N ASP A 472 14.87 52.34 -44.83
CA ASP A 472 14.04 51.13 -44.68
C ASP A 472 14.78 49.88 -45.21
N LYS A 473 15.55 50.03 -46.30
CA LYS A 473 16.42 48.96 -46.80
C LYS A 473 17.47 48.54 -45.74
N ASP A 474 18.08 49.50 -45.06
CA ASP A 474 19.06 49.21 -44.01
C ASP A 474 18.40 48.51 -42.79
N LYS A 475 17.20 48.92 -42.40
CA LYS A 475 16.40 48.20 -41.36
C LYS A 475 16.09 46.74 -41.75
N ILE A 476 15.74 46.47 -43.01
CA ILE A 476 15.48 45.12 -43.46
C ILE A 476 16.74 44.25 -43.44
N LYS A 477 17.87 44.79 -43.88
CA LYS A 477 19.17 44.13 -43.79
C LYS A 477 19.54 43.81 -42.35
N GLU A 478 19.35 44.76 -41.45
CA GLU A 478 19.57 44.59 -40.00
C GLU A 478 18.67 43.48 -39.44
N LYS A 479 17.38 43.45 -39.77
CA LYS A 479 16.45 42.41 -39.37
C LYS A 479 16.86 41.01 -39.83
N PHE A 480 17.29 40.85 -41.08
CA PHE A 480 17.84 39.60 -41.56
C PHE A 480 19.08 39.18 -40.77
N SER A 481 20.03 40.11 -40.56
CA SER A 481 21.23 39.82 -39.80
C SER A 481 20.98 39.43 -38.36
N GLN A 482 20.07 40.14 -37.67
CA GLN A 482 19.66 39.84 -36.29
C GLN A 482 18.93 38.51 -36.20
N PHE A 483 18.00 38.22 -37.13
CA PHE A 483 17.32 36.93 -37.21
C PHE A 483 18.32 35.80 -37.44
N ASN A 484 19.22 35.92 -38.42
CA ASN A 484 20.20 34.86 -38.70
C ASN A 484 21.06 34.53 -37.48
N ALA A 485 21.58 35.56 -36.80
CA ALA A 485 22.43 35.38 -35.62
C ALA A 485 21.66 34.70 -34.48
N ALA A 486 20.44 35.15 -34.20
CA ALA A 486 19.60 34.59 -33.12
C ALA A 486 19.09 33.19 -33.48
N PHE A 487 18.78 32.93 -34.75
CA PHE A 487 18.37 31.61 -35.22
C PHE A 487 19.50 30.60 -35.15
N ASP A 488 20.69 30.95 -35.57
CA ASP A 488 21.88 30.10 -35.48
C ASP A 488 22.20 29.74 -34.03
N ASP A 489 22.16 30.74 -33.13
CA ASP A 489 22.35 30.51 -31.68
C ASP A 489 21.28 29.55 -31.12
N MET A 490 20.02 29.73 -31.51
CA MET A 490 18.94 28.82 -31.13
C MET A 490 19.16 27.39 -31.64
N VAL A 491 19.61 27.23 -32.91
CA VAL A 491 19.91 25.92 -33.49
C VAL A 491 21.07 25.23 -32.76
N VAL A 492 22.13 25.96 -32.43
CA VAL A 492 23.28 25.45 -31.67
C VAL A 492 22.82 24.98 -30.27
N LYS A 493 22.06 25.82 -29.57
CA LYS A 493 21.51 25.49 -28.25
C LYS A 493 20.57 24.27 -28.31
N HIS A 494 19.69 24.22 -29.30
CA HIS A 494 18.79 23.05 -29.49
C HIS A 494 19.57 21.75 -29.61
N LYS A 495 20.65 21.75 -30.39
CA LYS A 495 21.51 20.56 -30.57
C LYS A 495 22.34 20.22 -29.34
N SER A 496 22.63 21.18 -28.48
CA SER A 496 23.39 20.96 -27.24
C SER A 496 22.58 20.35 -26.10
N TYR A 497 21.25 20.45 -26.16
CA TYR A 497 20.39 19.88 -25.13
C TYR A 497 20.27 18.35 -25.25
N ASN A 498 20.29 17.68 -24.11
CA ASN A 498 20.05 16.25 -24.00
C ASN A 498 18.54 15.98 -23.99
N MET A 499 17.96 15.89 -25.19
CA MET A 499 16.53 15.66 -25.36
C MET A 499 16.26 14.20 -25.70
N GLU A 500 15.24 13.61 -25.05
CA GLU A 500 14.62 12.38 -25.52
C GLU A 500 14.13 12.55 -26.97
N ALA A 501 14.20 11.51 -27.79
CA ALA A 501 13.85 11.57 -29.22
C ALA A 501 12.44 12.16 -29.46
N GLU A 502 11.47 11.75 -28.64
CA GLU A 502 10.10 12.25 -28.69
C GLU A 502 10.02 13.75 -28.38
N VAL A 503 10.79 14.23 -27.38
CA VAL A 503 10.85 15.64 -27.01
C VAL A 503 11.49 16.47 -28.13
N ARG A 504 12.59 15.98 -28.71
CA ARG A 504 13.27 16.63 -29.83
C ARG A 504 12.33 16.78 -31.03
N SER A 505 11.67 15.71 -31.41
CA SER A 505 10.68 15.71 -32.51
C SER A 505 9.53 16.68 -32.24
N MET A 506 9.01 16.70 -31.03
CA MET A 506 7.91 17.59 -30.64
C MET A 506 8.32 19.07 -30.73
N PHE A 507 9.45 19.42 -30.12
CA PHE A 507 9.94 20.80 -30.10
C PHE A 507 10.36 21.29 -31.49
N GLY A 508 11.03 20.44 -32.26
CA GLY A 508 11.41 20.77 -33.65
C GLY A 508 10.21 21.07 -34.52
N LYS A 509 9.15 20.26 -34.42
CA LYS A 509 7.88 20.49 -35.13
C LYS A 509 7.20 21.79 -34.69
N ASP A 510 7.15 22.09 -33.39
CA ASP A 510 6.51 23.29 -32.87
C ASP A 510 7.28 24.56 -33.27
N ILE A 511 8.60 24.55 -33.21
CA ILE A 511 9.46 25.65 -33.71
C ILE A 511 9.20 25.89 -35.19
N ARG A 512 9.20 24.83 -35.98
CA ARG A 512 8.93 24.90 -37.42
C ARG A 512 7.56 25.52 -37.71
N GLN A 513 6.51 25.05 -37.05
CA GLN A 513 5.15 25.56 -37.21
C GLN A 513 5.03 27.06 -36.87
N LYS A 514 5.79 27.52 -35.87
CA LYS A 514 5.75 28.91 -35.42
C LYS A 514 6.59 29.83 -36.27
N LEU A 515 7.79 29.45 -36.69
CA LEU A 515 8.77 30.33 -37.34
C LEU A 515 8.77 30.21 -38.86
N GLN A 516 8.64 29.02 -39.44
CA GLN A 516 8.77 28.83 -40.89
C GLN A 516 7.76 29.67 -41.67
N PRO A 517 6.47 29.75 -41.38
CA PRO A 517 5.52 30.57 -42.11
C PRO A 517 5.82 32.08 -42.03
N LEU A 518 6.39 32.51 -40.90
CA LEU A 518 6.78 33.90 -40.72
C LEU A 518 8.03 34.25 -41.56
N TYR A 519 9.00 33.33 -41.56
CA TYR A 519 10.22 33.51 -42.36
C TYR A 519 9.91 33.47 -43.84
N ASP A 520 9.12 32.52 -44.32
CA ASP A 520 8.74 32.36 -45.72
C ASP A 520 8.06 33.61 -46.25
N ARG A 521 7.14 34.20 -45.42
CA ARG A 521 6.45 35.46 -45.75
C ARG A 521 7.40 36.65 -45.80
N PHE A 522 8.32 36.75 -44.86
CA PHE A 522 9.33 37.80 -44.80
C PHE A 522 10.33 37.67 -45.94
N TRP A 523 10.76 36.44 -46.26
CA TRP A 523 11.64 36.12 -47.38
C TRP A 523 11.00 36.47 -48.72
N ASP A 524 9.77 36.03 -48.98
CA ASP A 524 9.04 36.34 -50.22
C ASP A 524 9.00 37.82 -50.48
N ARG A 525 8.91 38.64 -49.49
CA ARG A 525 8.75 40.09 -49.61
C ARG A 525 10.08 40.82 -49.78
N TYR A 526 11.18 40.31 -49.20
CA TYR A 526 12.40 41.11 -49.04
C TYR A 526 13.70 40.41 -49.48
N HIS A 527 13.70 39.17 -50.00
CA HIS A 527 14.93 38.44 -50.30
C HIS A 527 15.83 39.13 -51.36
N GLU A 528 15.26 39.90 -52.32
CA GLU A 528 16.01 40.62 -53.34
C GLU A 528 16.82 41.81 -52.76
N ILE A 529 16.72 42.13 -51.45
CA ILE A 529 17.51 43.16 -50.79
C ILE A 529 19.00 42.93 -50.95
N ASP A 530 19.40 41.66 -51.05
CA ASP A 530 20.79 41.22 -51.12
C ASP A 530 21.25 40.92 -52.58
N LYS A 531 20.34 41.00 -53.53
CA LYS A 531 20.60 40.69 -54.96
C LYS A 531 21.33 39.37 -55.15
N GLY A 532 20.99 38.34 -54.37
CA GLY A 532 21.57 37.00 -54.40
C GLY A 532 23.01 36.89 -53.88
N LYS A 533 23.55 37.94 -53.20
CA LYS A 533 24.92 37.90 -52.70
C LYS A 533 25.13 37.12 -51.41
N GLY A 534 24.06 36.70 -50.72
CA GLY A 534 24.10 35.94 -49.45
C GLY A 534 24.71 36.68 -48.24
N LYS A 535 24.88 38.01 -48.36
CA LYS A 535 25.47 38.80 -47.28
C LYS A 535 24.52 39.03 -46.09
N TYR A 536 23.24 39.24 -46.39
CA TYR A 536 22.20 39.50 -45.37
C TYR A 536 21.16 38.36 -45.38
N VAL A 537 20.74 37.86 -46.49
CA VAL A 537 19.84 36.75 -46.68
C VAL A 537 20.65 35.45 -46.69
N LYS A 538 20.93 34.94 -45.47
CA LYS A 538 21.74 33.71 -45.30
C LYS A 538 21.01 32.46 -45.74
N TYR A 539 19.72 32.37 -45.49
CA TYR A 539 18.89 31.21 -45.81
C TYR A 539 17.91 31.54 -46.90
N ASP A 540 17.80 30.67 -47.89
CA ASP A 540 16.62 30.58 -48.78
C ASP A 540 15.54 29.71 -48.14
N LYS A 541 14.36 29.62 -48.74
CA LYS A 541 13.26 28.80 -48.23
C LYS A 541 13.59 27.32 -48.10
N SER A 542 14.40 26.78 -48.99
CA SER A 542 14.77 25.35 -49.01
C SER A 542 15.81 25.07 -47.92
N SER A 543 16.81 25.91 -47.79
CA SER A 543 17.86 25.74 -46.78
C SER A 543 17.35 25.92 -45.36
N ILE A 544 16.49 26.93 -45.11
CA ILE A 544 15.91 27.09 -43.76
C ILE A 544 14.93 25.95 -43.42
N ALA A 545 14.15 25.46 -44.40
CA ALA A 545 13.27 24.29 -44.23
C ALA A 545 14.06 23.05 -43.86
N ALA A 546 15.23 22.83 -44.46
CA ALA A 546 16.12 21.74 -44.12
C ALA A 546 16.68 21.86 -42.70
N VAL A 547 17.02 23.08 -42.23
CA VAL A 547 17.42 23.31 -40.83
C VAL A 547 16.28 22.99 -39.91
N PHE A 548 15.05 23.49 -40.16
CA PHE A 548 13.89 23.16 -39.31
C PHE A 548 13.61 21.66 -39.22
N LEU A 549 13.77 20.91 -40.33
CA LEU A 549 13.64 19.45 -40.34
C LEU A 549 14.69 18.80 -39.44
N SER A 550 15.94 19.30 -39.48
CA SER A 550 17.04 18.77 -38.66
C SER A 550 16.86 19.01 -37.16
N LEU A 551 15.96 19.91 -36.75
CA LEU A 551 15.65 20.13 -35.34
C LEU A 551 14.76 19.02 -34.76
N ALA A 552 14.05 18.28 -35.59
CA ALA A 552 13.14 17.22 -35.16
C ALA A 552 13.78 15.81 -35.17
N SER A 553 15.03 15.71 -35.63
CA SER A 553 15.78 14.46 -35.76
C SER A 553 16.77 14.22 -34.63
#